data_7696cdddaacb40f44fe7a058b32a15ae
#
_entry.id   7696cdddaacb40f44fe7a058b32a15ae
#
_cell.length_a   1.000
_cell.length_b   1.000
_cell.length_c   1.000
_cell.angle_alpha   90.00
_cell.angle_beta   90.00
_cell.angle_gamma   90.00
#
_symmetry.space_group_name_H-M   'P 1'
#
loop_
_entity.id
_entity.type
_entity.pdbx_description
1 polymer ?
#
loop_
_entity_poly.entity_id
_entity_poly.type
_entity_poly.pdbx_seq_one_letter_code
_entity_poly.pdbx_strand_id
1 'polypeptide(L)'
;SRIAAVEALWGSGFIMPGGGPETLRLAKPLGLSSSVTLMLVGGGLGGPAASISNGLGAWVSSFEADPQLMAVATARQPALDPKGRITVGGWDRRAPRFRSRSANFALSLEALRGGKAAPLLEGIAGALRPHGHIVLTELVSDTAPNEKDREFAAWCRLEGRLPELPRADELTKTLRKLGFDVRVVEDMSDRHITQTLGGWREAVKAMAAGPRPATHTAAAFVTEAELWLLRIRLMRRLGVRLMRWHAIGAA
;
A
#
# COMPACT_ATOMS: atom_id res chain seq x y z
N SER A 1 17.21 -4.02 -12.08
CA SER A 1 16.94 -3.21 -10.89
C SER A 1 15.88 -3.89 -10.04
N ARG A 2 15.79 -3.54 -8.77
CA ARG A 2 14.73 -4.03 -7.86
C ARG A 2 13.32 -3.74 -8.41
N ILE A 3 13.11 -2.55 -8.95
CA ILE A 3 11.82 -2.16 -9.56
C ILE A 3 11.40 -3.14 -10.65
N ALA A 4 12.31 -3.54 -11.54
CA ALA A 4 11.98 -4.49 -12.61
C ALA A 4 11.58 -5.87 -12.06
N ALA A 5 12.24 -6.36 -11.01
CA ALA A 5 11.88 -7.62 -10.36
C ALA A 5 10.51 -7.53 -9.68
N VAL A 6 10.24 -6.43 -8.98
CA VAL A 6 8.95 -6.18 -8.31
C VAL A 6 7.79 -6.11 -9.32
N GLU A 7 7.99 -5.41 -10.44
CA GLU A 7 6.98 -5.31 -11.49
C GLU A 7 6.74 -6.63 -12.24
N ALA A 8 7.78 -7.45 -12.38
CA ALA A 8 7.62 -8.79 -12.94
C ALA A 8 6.81 -9.72 -12.01
N LEU A 9 6.82 -9.45 -10.69
CA LEU A 9 6.03 -10.19 -9.71
C LEU A 9 4.59 -9.70 -9.62
N TRP A 10 4.38 -8.37 -9.60
CA TRP A 10 3.09 -7.79 -9.22
C TRP A 10 2.39 -7.04 -10.34
N GLY A 11 3.02 -6.92 -11.49
CA GLY A 11 2.53 -6.15 -12.61
C GLY A 11 3.12 -4.75 -12.72
N SER A 12 3.11 -4.20 -13.92
CA SER A 12 3.65 -2.86 -14.19
C SER A 12 3.00 -1.79 -13.32
N GLY A 13 3.80 -1.01 -12.63
CA GLY A 13 3.36 0.04 -11.71
C GLY A 13 2.99 -0.42 -10.30
N PHE A 14 3.08 -1.72 -9.99
CA PHE A 14 2.72 -2.26 -8.67
C PHE A 14 3.95 -2.75 -7.90
N ILE A 15 3.91 -2.55 -6.58
CA ILE A 15 4.96 -3.00 -5.65
C ILE A 15 4.42 -4.04 -4.64
N MET A 16 3.14 -4.38 -4.75
CA MET A 16 2.43 -5.26 -3.82
C MET A 16 1.63 -6.31 -4.57
N PRO A 17 1.41 -7.50 -3.97
CA PRO A 17 0.60 -8.56 -4.54
C PRO A 17 -0.83 -8.12 -4.90
N GLY A 18 -1.40 -8.71 -5.93
CA GLY A 18 -2.77 -8.50 -6.37
C GLY A 18 -2.97 -7.41 -7.42
N GLY A 19 -2.00 -6.50 -7.58
CA GLY A 19 -2.00 -5.51 -8.68
C GLY A 19 -3.29 -4.69 -8.81
N GLY A 20 -3.68 -4.41 -10.07
CA GLY A 20 -4.88 -3.63 -10.38
C GLY A 20 -6.19 -4.21 -9.84
N PRO A 21 -6.47 -5.51 -10.01
CA PRO A 21 -7.69 -6.13 -9.47
C PRO A 21 -7.85 -5.95 -7.96
N GLU A 22 -6.76 -6.09 -7.18
CA GLU A 22 -6.80 -5.89 -5.74
C GLU A 22 -7.00 -4.42 -5.37
N THR A 23 -6.34 -3.51 -6.07
CA THR A 23 -6.55 -2.07 -5.90
C THR A 23 -8.00 -1.69 -6.11
N LEU A 24 -8.64 -2.16 -7.18
CA LEU A 24 -10.06 -1.90 -7.47
C LEU A 24 -10.99 -2.53 -6.42
N ARG A 25 -10.68 -3.73 -5.93
CA ARG A 25 -11.42 -4.37 -4.85
C ARG A 25 -11.38 -3.52 -3.56
N LEU A 26 -10.21 -3.02 -3.19
CA LEU A 26 -10.03 -2.16 -2.01
C LEU A 26 -10.76 -0.82 -2.16
N ALA A 27 -10.78 -0.26 -3.36
CA ALA A 27 -11.45 1.00 -3.66
C ALA A 27 -12.98 0.87 -3.77
N LYS A 28 -13.52 -0.33 -4.03
CA LYS A 28 -14.94 -0.57 -4.27
C LYS A 28 -15.88 0.01 -3.19
N PRO A 29 -15.60 -0.13 -1.88
CA PRO A 29 -16.47 0.42 -0.83
C PRO A 29 -16.59 1.95 -0.85
N LEU A 30 -15.68 2.66 -1.54
CA LEU A 30 -15.68 4.11 -1.63
C LEU A 30 -16.68 4.67 -2.64
N GLY A 31 -17.25 3.84 -3.52
CA GLY A 31 -18.21 4.28 -4.52
C GLY A 31 -17.65 5.36 -5.45
N LEU A 32 -16.43 5.19 -5.92
CA LEU A 32 -15.72 6.18 -6.73
C LEU A 32 -16.37 6.41 -8.09
N SER A 33 -16.35 7.65 -8.55
CA SER A 33 -16.87 8.09 -9.84
C SER A 33 -16.06 9.28 -10.39
N SER A 34 -16.39 9.73 -11.58
CA SER A 34 -15.73 10.88 -12.24
C SER A 34 -15.98 12.24 -11.55
N SER A 35 -16.92 12.30 -10.60
CA SER A 35 -17.25 13.52 -9.86
C SER A 35 -16.51 13.65 -8.53
N VAL A 36 -15.67 12.68 -8.14
CA VAL A 36 -15.01 12.65 -6.84
C VAL A 36 -13.49 12.66 -6.96
N THR A 37 -12.84 13.18 -5.93
CA THR A 37 -11.40 13.13 -5.76
C THR A 37 -11.04 12.11 -4.68
N LEU A 38 -10.15 11.19 -5.03
CA LEU A 38 -9.52 10.24 -4.11
C LEU A 38 -8.12 10.74 -3.73
N MET A 39 -7.83 10.74 -2.44
CA MET A 39 -6.48 10.79 -1.90
C MET A 39 -5.95 9.37 -1.80
N LEU A 40 -4.87 9.06 -2.49
CA LEU A 40 -4.17 7.77 -2.44
C LEU A 40 -2.84 7.95 -1.73
N VAL A 41 -2.63 7.28 -0.59
CA VAL A 41 -1.37 7.30 0.16
C VAL A 41 -0.68 5.94 0.06
N GLY A 42 0.60 5.94 -0.31
CA GLY A 42 1.32 4.72 -0.65
C GLY A 42 1.08 4.29 -2.10
N GLY A 43 1.10 5.26 -3.03
CA GLY A 43 0.81 5.05 -4.45
C GLY A 43 1.87 4.25 -5.21
N GLY A 44 3.04 4.01 -4.61
CA GLY A 44 4.11 3.20 -5.18
C GLY A 44 4.61 3.75 -6.51
N LEU A 45 4.61 2.89 -7.53
CA LEU A 45 5.07 3.21 -8.90
C LEU A 45 3.97 3.80 -9.80
N GLY A 46 2.79 4.10 -9.26
CA GLY A 46 1.67 4.73 -9.98
C GLY A 46 0.59 3.77 -10.49
N GLY A 47 0.79 2.46 -10.43
CA GLY A 47 -0.18 1.45 -10.86
C GLY A 47 -1.54 1.57 -10.16
N PRO A 48 -1.59 1.71 -8.82
CA PRO A 48 -2.85 1.89 -8.10
C PRO A 48 -3.63 3.13 -8.55
N ALA A 49 -2.95 4.28 -8.71
CA ALA A 49 -3.58 5.51 -9.19
C ALA A 49 -4.16 5.34 -10.60
N ALA A 50 -3.38 4.74 -11.50
CA ALA A 50 -3.81 4.46 -12.87
C ALA A 50 -5.02 3.52 -12.92
N SER A 51 -5.01 2.44 -12.13
CA SER A 51 -6.14 1.49 -12.05
C SER A 51 -7.43 2.17 -11.62
N ILE A 52 -7.35 3.03 -10.60
CA ILE A 52 -8.52 3.74 -10.07
C ILE A 52 -9.00 4.80 -11.07
N SER A 53 -8.10 5.64 -11.58
CA SER A 53 -8.49 6.70 -12.52
C SER A 53 -9.06 6.13 -13.81
N ASN A 54 -8.39 5.15 -14.42
CA ASN A 54 -8.84 4.58 -15.70
C ASN A 54 -10.05 3.65 -15.53
N GLY A 55 -10.10 2.86 -14.44
CA GLY A 55 -11.17 1.89 -14.21
C GLY A 55 -12.45 2.49 -13.62
N LEU A 56 -12.34 3.50 -12.75
CA LEU A 56 -13.47 4.10 -12.03
C LEU A 56 -13.72 5.57 -12.38
N GLY A 57 -12.82 6.18 -13.13
CA GLY A 57 -12.95 7.57 -13.60
C GLY A 57 -12.64 8.65 -12.55
N ALA A 58 -12.28 8.30 -11.34
CA ALA A 58 -12.03 9.27 -10.27
C ALA A 58 -10.78 10.13 -10.51
N TRP A 59 -10.79 11.34 -9.97
CA TRP A 59 -9.60 12.15 -9.82
C TRP A 59 -8.74 11.60 -8.69
N VAL A 60 -7.45 11.41 -8.91
CA VAL A 60 -6.56 10.78 -7.92
C VAL A 60 -5.41 11.72 -7.57
N SER A 61 -5.32 12.11 -6.31
CA SER A 61 -4.11 12.73 -5.75
C SER A 61 -3.29 11.64 -5.06
N SER A 62 -2.24 11.19 -5.74
CA SER A 62 -1.38 10.09 -5.28
C SER A 62 -0.18 10.62 -4.52
N PHE A 63 0.08 10.08 -3.35
CA PHE A 63 1.18 10.50 -2.47
C PHE A 63 2.09 9.31 -2.16
N GLU A 64 3.39 9.49 -2.37
CA GLU A 64 4.42 8.49 -2.07
C GLU A 64 5.52 9.10 -1.19
N ALA A 65 5.93 8.38 -0.16
CA ALA A 65 6.96 8.84 0.77
C ALA A 65 8.37 8.40 0.36
N ASP A 66 8.49 7.36 -0.46
CA ASP A 66 9.78 6.93 -0.99
C ASP A 66 10.14 7.80 -2.21
N PRO A 67 11.26 8.57 -2.15
CA PRO A 67 11.63 9.46 -3.25
C PRO A 67 11.91 8.75 -4.58
N GLN A 68 12.41 7.50 -4.54
CA GLN A 68 12.70 6.74 -5.75
C GLN A 68 11.39 6.26 -6.41
N LEU A 69 10.46 5.74 -5.62
CA LEU A 69 9.15 5.33 -6.13
C LEU A 69 8.38 6.54 -6.65
N MET A 70 8.39 7.65 -5.91
CA MET A 70 7.75 8.91 -6.33
C MET A 70 8.31 9.40 -7.65
N ALA A 71 9.64 9.43 -7.83
CA ALA A 71 10.27 9.88 -9.07
C ALA A 71 9.85 9.01 -10.27
N VAL A 72 9.78 7.70 -10.10
CA VAL A 72 9.32 6.78 -11.15
C VAL A 72 7.84 6.99 -11.45
N ALA A 73 6.98 7.11 -10.43
CA ALA A 73 5.56 7.38 -10.62
C ALA A 73 5.32 8.70 -11.35
N THR A 74 6.07 9.75 -11.00
CA THR A 74 6.00 11.06 -11.67
C THR A 74 6.42 10.97 -13.13
N ALA A 75 7.52 10.29 -13.42
CA ALA A 75 7.98 10.11 -14.80
C ALA A 75 7.01 9.31 -15.68
N ARG A 76 6.27 8.37 -15.08
CA ARG A 76 5.30 7.51 -15.78
C ARG A 76 3.91 8.13 -15.87
N GLN A 77 3.60 9.12 -15.05
CA GLN A 77 2.27 9.70 -14.94
C GLN A 77 1.67 10.10 -16.30
N PRO A 78 2.38 10.75 -17.24
CA PRO A 78 1.77 11.11 -18.53
C PRO A 78 1.29 9.89 -19.35
N ALA A 79 1.98 8.76 -19.26
CA ALA A 79 1.59 7.53 -19.95
C ALA A 79 0.47 6.76 -19.22
N LEU A 80 0.45 6.85 -17.90
CA LEU A 80 -0.54 6.17 -17.06
C LEU A 80 -1.87 6.93 -16.93
N ASP A 81 -1.87 8.21 -17.28
CA ASP A 81 -2.99 9.14 -17.08
C ASP A 81 -3.39 9.84 -18.38
N PRO A 82 -3.95 9.10 -19.36
CA PRO A 82 -4.35 9.69 -20.65
C PRO A 82 -5.45 10.75 -20.54
N LYS A 83 -6.12 10.82 -19.37
CA LYS A 83 -7.22 11.76 -19.11
C LYS A 83 -6.82 12.95 -18.24
N GLY A 84 -5.56 13.02 -17.77
CA GLY A 84 -5.08 14.12 -16.93
C GLY A 84 -5.75 14.20 -15.55
N ARG A 85 -6.07 13.08 -14.94
CA ARG A 85 -6.80 12.99 -13.66
C ARG A 85 -5.94 12.59 -12.48
N ILE A 86 -4.67 12.29 -12.69
CA ILE A 86 -3.74 11.88 -11.65
C ILE A 86 -2.74 13.00 -11.36
N THR A 87 -2.58 13.32 -10.10
CA THR A 87 -1.43 14.09 -9.61
C THR A 87 -0.57 13.23 -8.73
N VAL A 88 0.76 13.39 -8.82
CA VAL A 88 1.73 12.67 -8.00
C VAL A 88 2.46 13.66 -7.13
N GLY A 89 2.55 13.39 -5.83
CA GLY A 89 3.26 14.21 -4.85
C GLY A 89 3.98 13.38 -3.80
N GLY A 90 4.96 14.01 -3.15
CA GLY A 90 5.65 13.43 -2.01
C GLY A 90 4.97 13.77 -0.68
N TRP A 91 5.28 12.98 0.36
CA TRP A 91 4.93 13.32 1.73
C TRP A 91 6.02 12.83 2.70
N ASP A 92 6.10 13.46 3.86
CA ASP A 92 7.07 13.11 4.91
C ASP A 92 6.38 12.25 5.98
N ARG A 93 6.88 11.03 6.20
CA ARG A 93 6.38 10.11 7.25
C ARG A 93 6.52 10.69 8.65
N ARG A 94 7.49 11.58 8.89
CA ARG A 94 7.72 12.22 10.19
C ARG A 94 6.74 13.33 10.48
N ALA A 95 6.25 14.00 9.42
CA ALA A 95 5.33 15.13 9.50
C ALA A 95 4.31 15.08 8.36
N PRO A 96 3.37 14.12 8.37
CA PRO A 96 2.37 13.97 7.33
C PRO A 96 1.53 15.24 7.20
N ARG A 97 1.63 15.91 6.06
CA ARG A 97 0.86 17.13 5.79
C ARG A 97 0.23 17.03 4.41
N PHE A 98 -1.06 17.19 4.36
CA PHE A 98 -1.83 17.17 3.12
C PHE A 98 -2.72 18.42 3.07
N ARG A 99 -3.14 18.78 1.87
CA ARG A 99 -4.03 19.93 1.67
C ARG A 99 -5.37 19.65 2.34
N SER A 100 -5.79 20.53 3.23
CA SER A 100 -7.06 20.42 3.96
C SER A 100 -8.26 20.34 3.02
N ARG A 101 -9.22 19.48 3.34
CA ARG A 101 -10.52 19.30 2.65
C ARG A 101 -10.40 19.19 1.13
N SER A 102 -9.33 18.53 0.65
CA SER A 102 -9.02 18.42 -0.79
C SER A 102 -9.61 17.16 -1.42
N ALA A 103 -10.00 16.16 -0.64
CA ALA A 103 -10.46 14.87 -1.14
C ALA A 103 -11.84 14.47 -0.56
N ASN A 104 -12.63 13.77 -1.35
CA ASN A 104 -13.88 13.16 -0.91
C ASN A 104 -13.61 11.86 -0.15
N PHE A 105 -12.63 11.09 -0.61
CA PHE A 105 -12.30 9.78 -0.09
C PHE A 105 -10.79 9.60 0.01
N ALA A 106 -10.37 8.64 0.87
CA ALA A 106 -8.97 8.25 0.99
C ALA A 106 -8.81 6.73 0.87
N LEU A 107 -7.73 6.31 0.21
CA LEU A 107 -7.22 4.94 0.19
C LEU A 107 -5.75 4.99 0.64
N SER A 108 -5.43 4.30 1.72
CA SER A 108 -4.05 4.20 2.23
C SER A 108 -3.57 2.76 2.15
N LEU A 109 -2.46 2.54 1.46
CA LEU A 109 -1.92 1.22 1.14
C LEU A 109 -0.58 1.02 1.88
N GLU A 110 -0.64 0.38 3.06
CA GLU A 110 0.53 0.07 3.90
C GLU A 110 1.53 1.25 4.04
N ALA A 111 0.98 2.45 4.24
CA ALA A 111 1.78 3.68 4.18
C ALA A 111 2.62 3.93 5.44
N LEU A 112 2.27 3.32 6.58
CA LEU A 112 2.95 3.55 7.86
C LEU A 112 4.41 3.09 7.84
N ARG A 113 4.69 1.92 7.28
CA ARG A 113 6.04 1.33 7.24
C ARG A 113 6.81 1.40 8.56
N GLY A 114 6.13 1.14 9.69
CA GLY A 114 6.66 1.25 11.03
C GLY A 114 6.65 2.68 11.61
N GLY A 115 6.04 3.62 10.94
CA GLY A 115 5.77 4.95 11.50
C GLY A 115 4.58 4.95 12.46
N LYS A 116 4.44 6.05 13.23
CA LYS A 116 3.30 6.24 14.14
C LYS A 116 2.01 6.44 13.34
N ALA A 117 0.97 5.71 13.72
CA ALA A 117 -0.32 5.75 13.04
C ALA A 117 -1.04 7.11 13.19
N ALA A 118 -1.03 7.69 14.39
CA ALA A 118 -1.80 8.88 14.68
C ALA A 118 -1.45 10.08 13.77
N PRO A 119 -0.20 10.49 13.56
CA PRO A 119 0.10 11.62 12.69
C PRO A 119 -0.37 11.41 11.24
N LEU A 120 -0.22 10.21 10.70
CA LEU A 120 -0.68 9.92 9.34
C LEU A 120 -2.20 9.97 9.25
N LEU A 121 -2.90 9.34 10.18
CA LEU A 121 -4.37 9.32 10.19
C LEU A 121 -4.96 10.71 10.43
N GLU A 122 -4.33 11.53 11.29
CA GLU A 122 -4.67 12.95 11.49
C GLU A 122 -4.51 13.74 10.19
N GLY A 123 -3.39 13.55 9.49
CA GLY A 123 -3.14 14.19 8.20
C GLY A 123 -4.18 13.81 7.14
N ILE A 124 -4.52 12.51 7.04
CA ILE A 124 -5.57 12.03 6.12
C ILE A 124 -6.93 12.59 6.52
N ALA A 125 -7.29 12.54 7.81
CA ALA A 125 -8.56 13.08 8.31
C ALA A 125 -8.71 14.56 7.97
N GLY A 126 -7.66 15.36 8.18
CA GLY A 126 -7.66 16.79 7.83
C GLY A 126 -7.78 17.07 6.32
N ALA A 127 -7.35 16.15 5.47
CA ALA A 127 -7.47 16.26 4.03
C ALA A 127 -8.86 15.87 3.49
N LEU A 128 -9.62 15.09 4.25
CA LEU A 128 -10.96 14.66 3.87
C LEU A 128 -11.99 15.77 4.07
N ARG A 129 -12.95 15.83 3.16
CA ARG A 129 -14.19 16.62 3.33
C ARG A 129 -15.10 15.96 4.38
N PRO A 130 -16.04 16.70 4.97
CA PRO A 130 -17.07 16.11 5.82
C PRO A 130 -17.74 14.91 5.16
N HIS A 131 -18.07 13.89 5.95
CA HIS A 131 -18.58 12.58 5.49
C HIS A 131 -17.63 11.81 4.54
N GLY A 132 -16.35 12.18 4.49
CA GLY A 132 -15.37 11.45 3.69
C GLY A 132 -15.12 10.05 4.22
N HIS A 133 -14.93 9.09 3.33
CA HIS A 133 -14.61 7.72 3.71
C HIS A 133 -13.09 7.47 3.59
N ILE A 134 -12.59 6.61 4.46
CA ILE A 134 -11.25 6.06 4.36
C ILE A 134 -11.31 4.53 4.24
N VAL A 135 -10.56 3.99 3.30
CA VAL A 135 -10.12 2.60 3.30
C VAL A 135 -8.63 2.59 3.59
N LEU A 136 -8.23 1.81 4.57
CA LEU A 136 -6.85 1.71 5.04
C LEU A 136 -6.44 0.24 5.06
N THR A 137 -5.29 -0.11 4.51
CA THR A 137 -4.63 -1.40 4.73
C THR A 137 -3.32 -1.18 5.46
N GLU A 138 -3.06 -1.97 6.49
CA GLU A 138 -1.80 -1.94 7.25
C GLU A 138 -1.40 -3.29 7.81
N LEU A 139 -0.09 -3.48 7.94
CA LEU A 139 0.45 -4.57 8.71
C LEU A 139 0.38 -4.23 10.19
N VAL A 140 -0.12 -5.19 10.96
CA VAL A 140 -0.26 -5.09 12.41
C VAL A 140 0.31 -6.33 13.09
N SER A 141 0.55 -6.24 14.38
CA SER A 141 0.87 -7.39 15.20
C SER A 141 0.09 -7.34 16.51
N ASP A 142 -0.40 -8.47 16.99
CA ASP A 142 -1.12 -8.56 18.27
C ASP A 142 -0.18 -8.48 19.47
N THR A 143 1.07 -8.88 19.28
CA THR A 143 2.14 -8.80 20.27
C THR A 143 3.22 -7.85 19.76
N ALA A 144 3.85 -7.11 20.67
CA ALA A 144 5.00 -6.30 20.30
C ALA A 144 6.05 -7.20 19.62
N PRO A 145 6.46 -6.88 18.39
CA PRO A 145 7.49 -7.66 17.71
C PRO A 145 8.76 -7.70 18.57
N ASN A 146 9.34 -8.87 18.69
CA ASN A 146 10.64 -8.98 19.35
C ASN A 146 11.72 -8.50 18.38
N GLU A 147 12.27 -7.33 18.60
CA GLU A 147 13.36 -6.76 17.78
C GLU A 147 14.59 -7.68 17.69
N LYS A 148 14.76 -8.60 18.66
CA LYS A 148 15.80 -9.62 18.67
C LYS A 148 15.48 -10.82 17.79
N ASP A 149 14.24 -10.95 17.29
CA ASP A 149 13.91 -11.99 16.32
C ASP A 149 14.63 -11.73 15.01
N ARG A 150 15.45 -12.69 14.60
CA ARG A 150 16.31 -12.56 13.42
C ARG A 150 15.51 -12.44 12.12
N GLU A 151 14.41 -13.18 12.00
CA GLU A 151 13.55 -13.15 10.80
C GLU A 151 12.84 -11.79 10.72
N PHE A 152 12.31 -11.29 11.83
CA PHE A 152 11.67 -9.97 11.87
C PHE A 152 12.66 -8.85 11.53
N ALA A 153 13.85 -8.85 12.15
CA ALA A 153 14.89 -7.86 11.86
C ALA A 153 15.37 -7.92 10.39
N ALA A 154 15.54 -9.12 9.84
CA ALA A 154 15.92 -9.30 8.43
C ALA A 154 14.84 -8.76 7.48
N TRP A 155 13.56 -9.08 7.74
CA TRP A 155 12.45 -8.58 6.97
C TRP A 155 12.35 -7.04 6.99
N CYS A 156 12.48 -6.42 8.17
CA CYS A 156 12.47 -4.96 8.30
C CYS A 156 13.56 -4.30 7.46
N ARG A 157 14.78 -4.86 7.46
CA ARG A 157 15.89 -4.35 6.62
C ARG A 157 15.60 -4.48 5.14
N LEU A 158 15.11 -5.64 4.69
CA LEU A 158 14.81 -5.90 3.29
C LEU A 158 13.67 -5.01 2.77
N GLU A 159 12.66 -4.78 3.59
CA GLU A 159 11.51 -3.95 3.24
C GLU A 159 11.79 -2.44 3.41
N GLY A 160 12.87 -2.08 4.10
CA GLY A 160 13.21 -0.68 4.38
C GLY A 160 12.21 -0.02 5.31
N ARG A 161 11.81 -0.72 6.38
CA ARG A 161 10.85 -0.23 7.37
C ARG A 161 11.44 -0.20 8.79
N LEU A 162 10.84 0.60 9.66
CA LEU A 162 11.15 0.57 11.08
C LEU A 162 10.63 -0.74 11.71
N PRO A 163 11.30 -1.25 12.76
CA PRO A 163 10.93 -2.51 13.42
C PRO A 163 9.73 -2.33 14.38
N GLU A 164 8.74 -1.60 13.95
CA GLU A 164 7.51 -1.32 14.69
C GLU A 164 6.30 -1.75 13.87
N LEU A 165 5.35 -2.41 14.52
CA LEU A 165 4.04 -2.73 13.95
C LEU A 165 2.97 -2.24 14.92
N PRO A 166 1.99 -1.47 14.43
CA PRO A 166 0.86 -1.05 15.26
C PRO A 166 0.00 -2.25 15.63
N ARG A 167 -0.82 -2.11 16.66
CA ARG A 167 -1.87 -3.06 16.98
C ARG A 167 -3.16 -2.69 16.23
N ALA A 168 -3.95 -3.68 15.86
CA ALA A 168 -5.21 -3.45 15.15
C ALA A 168 -6.21 -2.63 15.99
N ASP A 169 -6.26 -2.87 17.30
CA ASP A 169 -7.12 -2.12 18.21
C ASP A 169 -6.67 -0.65 18.38
N GLU A 170 -5.38 -0.38 18.34
CA GLU A 170 -4.85 0.99 18.38
C GLU A 170 -5.23 1.80 17.14
N LEU A 171 -5.11 1.19 15.94
CA LEU A 171 -5.56 1.83 14.71
C LEU A 171 -7.07 2.12 14.74
N THR A 172 -7.85 1.14 15.20
CA THR A 172 -9.32 1.29 15.34
C THR A 172 -9.68 2.40 16.33
N LYS A 173 -9.03 2.44 17.49
CA LYS A 173 -9.21 3.51 18.49
C LYS A 173 -8.82 4.88 17.94
N THR A 174 -7.72 4.95 17.21
CA THR A 174 -7.25 6.21 16.60
C THR A 174 -8.26 6.73 15.59
N LEU A 175 -8.78 5.89 14.69
CA LEU A 175 -9.82 6.27 13.74
C LEU A 175 -11.08 6.80 14.46
N ARG A 176 -11.55 6.10 15.50
CA ARG A 176 -12.71 6.55 16.29
C ARG A 176 -12.45 7.87 17.00
N LYS A 177 -11.26 8.06 17.57
CA LYS A 177 -10.85 9.32 18.22
C LYS A 177 -10.85 10.51 17.25
N LEU A 178 -10.55 10.24 15.98
CA LEU A 178 -10.59 11.24 14.90
C LEU A 178 -12.00 11.47 14.33
N GLY A 179 -13.03 10.88 14.93
CA GLY A 179 -14.43 11.07 14.52
C GLY A 179 -14.88 10.13 13.40
N PHE A 180 -14.13 9.08 13.11
CA PHE A 180 -14.58 8.10 12.13
C PHE A 180 -15.47 7.02 12.76
N ASP A 181 -16.56 6.70 12.09
CA ASP A 181 -17.36 5.51 12.34
C ASP A 181 -16.73 4.32 11.59
N VAL A 182 -16.10 3.42 12.33
CA VAL A 182 -15.41 2.25 11.77
C VAL A 182 -16.43 1.16 11.46
N ARG A 183 -16.69 0.93 10.17
CA ARG A 183 -17.69 0.00 9.66
C ARG A 183 -17.16 -1.41 9.44
N VAL A 184 -15.90 -1.53 9.02
CA VAL A 184 -15.26 -2.80 8.69
C VAL A 184 -13.87 -2.83 9.27
N VAL A 185 -13.54 -3.95 9.89
CA VAL A 185 -12.16 -4.37 10.23
C VAL A 185 -12.02 -5.82 9.75
N GLU A 186 -11.17 -6.06 8.77
CA GLU A 186 -11.05 -7.34 8.09
C GLU A 186 -9.60 -7.82 8.09
N ASP A 187 -9.39 -9.07 8.45
CA ASP A 187 -8.09 -9.75 8.28
C ASP A 187 -7.96 -10.24 6.84
N MET A 188 -6.99 -9.72 6.12
CA MET A 188 -6.70 -10.05 4.73
C MET A 188 -5.49 -10.97 4.57
N SER A 189 -4.93 -11.48 5.66
CA SER A 189 -3.65 -12.20 5.65
C SER A 189 -3.64 -13.41 4.72
N ASP A 190 -4.67 -14.26 4.77
CA ASP A 190 -4.77 -15.45 3.91
C ASP A 190 -4.88 -15.08 2.43
N ARG A 191 -5.67 -14.04 2.13
CA ARG A 191 -5.79 -13.51 0.78
C ARG A 191 -4.45 -12.99 0.28
N HIS A 192 -3.74 -12.22 1.11
CA HIS A 192 -2.43 -11.67 0.79
C HIS A 192 -1.40 -12.76 0.54
N ILE A 193 -1.35 -13.80 1.38
CA ILE A 193 -0.47 -14.97 1.19
C ILE A 193 -0.80 -15.67 -0.13
N THR A 194 -2.07 -15.89 -0.43
CA THR A 194 -2.52 -16.53 -1.68
C THR A 194 -2.08 -15.72 -2.91
N GLN A 195 -2.26 -14.42 -2.88
CA GLN A 195 -1.83 -13.51 -3.96
C GLN A 195 -0.31 -13.49 -4.11
N THR A 196 0.42 -13.47 -3.00
CA THR A 196 1.90 -13.54 -3.00
C THR A 196 2.38 -14.81 -3.68
N LEU A 197 1.88 -15.97 -3.27
CA LEU A 197 2.26 -17.25 -3.84
C LEU A 197 1.85 -17.37 -5.31
N GLY A 198 0.69 -16.81 -5.67
CA GLY A 198 0.22 -16.75 -7.05
C GLY A 198 1.15 -15.94 -7.95
N GLY A 199 1.52 -14.74 -7.54
CA GLY A 199 2.46 -13.89 -8.29
C GLY A 199 3.82 -14.55 -8.49
N TRP A 200 4.36 -15.18 -7.45
CA TRP A 200 5.62 -15.94 -7.55
C TRP A 200 5.52 -17.11 -8.51
N ARG A 201 4.42 -17.86 -8.49
CA ARG A 201 4.20 -18.97 -9.42
C ARG A 201 4.23 -18.51 -10.88
N GLU A 202 3.53 -17.42 -11.18
CA GLU A 202 3.46 -16.88 -12.53
C GLU A 202 4.83 -16.29 -12.97
N ALA A 203 5.54 -15.60 -12.08
CA ALA A 203 6.87 -15.07 -12.36
C ALA A 203 7.88 -16.21 -12.64
N VAL A 204 7.87 -17.30 -11.86
CA VAL A 204 8.73 -18.46 -12.08
C VAL A 204 8.43 -19.13 -13.43
N LYS A 205 7.14 -19.29 -13.78
CA LYS A 205 6.76 -19.81 -15.11
C LYS A 205 7.27 -18.93 -16.23
N ALA A 206 7.12 -17.62 -16.12
CA ALA A 206 7.60 -16.66 -17.12
C ALA A 206 9.13 -16.71 -17.27
N MET A 207 9.86 -16.81 -16.16
CA MET A 207 11.33 -16.95 -16.18
C MET A 207 11.78 -18.27 -16.78
N ALA A 208 11.05 -19.37 -16.55
CA ALA A 208 11.37 -20.68 -17.13
C ALA A 208 11.13 -20.73 -18.65
N ALA A 209 10.16 -19.98 -19.15
CA ALA A 209 9.81 -19.91 -20.57
C ALA A 209 10.64 -18.86 -21.35
N GLY A 210 11.28 -17.93 -20.64
CA GLY A 210 12.00 -16.80 -21.24
C GLY A 210 13.51 -16.98 -21.28
N PRO A 211 14.23 -15.98 -21.82
CA PRO A 211 15.69 -15.97 -21.78
C PRO A 211 16.19 -15.86 -20.33
N ARG A 212 17.39 -16.40 -20.08
CA ARG A 212 18.02 -16.34 -18.77
C ARG A 212 18.17 -14.87 -18.32
N PRO A 213 17.68 -14.50 -17.13
CA PRO A 213 17.80 -13.11 -16.66
C PRO A 213 19.28 -12.75 -16.44
N ALA A 214 19.64 -11.48 -16.65
CA ALA A 214 20.94 -10.97 -16.30
C ALA A 214 21.21 -11.12 -14.79
N THR A 215 22.48 -11.31 -14.41
CA THR A 215 22.89 -11.60 -13.02
C THR A 215 22.32 -10.61 -12.00
N HIS A 216 22.34 -9.30 -12.32
CA HIS A 216 21.80 -8.27 -11.43
C HIS A 216 20.25 -8.36 -11.27
N THR A 217 19.56 -8.84 -12.29
CA THR A 217 18.11 -9.08 -12.24
C THR A 217 17.81 -10.33 -11.41
N ALA A 218 18.58 -11.39 -11.61
CA ALA A 218 18.46 -12.61 -10.79
C ALA A 218 18.71 -12.32 -9.30
N ALA A 219 19.74 -11.53 -8.97
CA ALA A 219 20.00 -11.12 -7.60
C ALA A 219 18.82 -10.33 -6.99
N ALA A 220 18.19 -9.43 -7.75
CA ALA A 220 17.01 -8.71 -7.29
C ALA A 220 15.83 -9.65 -7.00
N PHE A 221 15.60 -10.66 -7.85
CA PHE A 221 14.56 -11.68 -7.58
C PHE A 221 14.85 -12.50 -6.33
N VAL A 222 16.11 -12.86 -6.06
CA VAL A 222 16.48 -13.58 -4.83
C VAL A 222 16.18 -12.72 -3.60
N THR A 223 16.51 -11.43 -3.64
CA THR A 223 16.21 -10.48 -2.54
C THR A 223 14.70 -10.34 -2.32
N GLU A 224 13.92 -10.23 -3.38
CA GLU A 224 12.46 -10.18 -3.27
C GLU A 224 11.90 -11.51 -2.75
N ALA A 225 12.43 -12.66 -3.19
CA ALA A 225 12.00 -13.95 -2.68
C ALA A 225 12.23 -14.09 -1.18
N GLU A 226 13.39 -13.66 -0.68
CA GLU A 226 13.70 -13.66 0.74
C GLU A 226 12.72 -12.75 1.51
N LEU A 227 12.50 -11.52 1.06
CA LEU A 227 11.58 -10.57 1.66
C LEU A 227 10.17 -11.16 1.79
N TRP A 228 9.61 -11.67 0.70
CA TRP A 228 8.23 -12.18 0.69
C TRP A 228 8.08 -13.49 1.45
N LEU A 229 9.10 -14.36 1.44
CA LEU A 229 9.12 -15.56 2.26
C LEU A 229 9.13 -15.22 3.75
N LEU A 230 9.98 -14.28 4.16
CA LEU A 230 10.01 -13.80 5.54
C LEU A 230 8.67 -13.20 5.95
N ARG A 231 8.06 -12.35 5.11
CA ARG A 231 6.74 -11.77 5.38
C ARG A 231 5.67 -12.84 5.61
N ILE A 232 5.62 -13.86 4.76
CA ILE A 232 4.68 -15.00 4.94
C ILE A 232 4.98 -15.76 6.23
N ARG A 233 6.25 -16.00 6.56
CA ARG A 233 6.63 -16.67 7.81
C ARG A 233 6.21 -15.88 9.05
N LEU A 234 6.42 -14.56 9.05
CA LEU A 234 5.99 -13.68 10.13
C LEU A 234 4.46 -13.71 10.29
N MET A 235 3.71 -13.72 9.21
CA MET A 235 2.25 -13.86 9.25
C MET A 235 1.81 -15.20 9.85
N ARG A 236 2.46 -16.30 9.47
CA ARG A 236 2.09 -17.64 9.93
C ARG A 236 2.56 -18.00 11.36
N ARG A 237 3.64 -17.36 11.83
CA ARG A 237 4.31 -17.79 13.07
C ARG A 237 4.33 -16.74 14.16
N LEU A 238 4.34 -15.46 13.82
CA LEU A 238 4.51 -14.36 14.78
C LEU A 238 3.30 -13.42 14.88
N GLY A 239 2.15 -13.83 14.36
CA GLY A 239 0.91 -13.06 14.48
C GLY A 239 0.93 -11.72 13.74
N VAL A 240 1.81 -11.55 12.75
CA VAL A 240 1.76 -10.42 11.84
C VAL A 240 0.57 -10.62 10.91
N ARG A 241 -0.28 -9.60 10.78
CA ARG A 241 -1.49 -9.65 9.94
C ARG A 241 -1.56 -8.43 9.03
N LEU A 242 -2.07 -8.64 7.82
CA LEU A 242 -2.51 -7.54 6.97
C LEU A 242 -3.98 -7.29 7.21
N MET A 243 -4.31 -6.12 7.74
CA MET A 243 -5.68 -5.75 8.08
C MET A 243 -6.20 -4.66 7.16
N ARG A 244 -7.51 -4.62 6.95
CA ARG A 244 -8.22 -3.57 6.24
C ARG A 244 -9.27 -2.93 7.16
N TRP A 245 -9.32 -1.60 7.13
CA TRP A 245 -10.39 -0.81 7.73
C TRP A 245 -11.18 -0.09 6.65
N HIS A 246 -12.47 0.03 6.86
CA HIS A 246 -13.31 1.00 6.17
C HIS A 246 -14.05 1.82 7.22
N ALA A 247 -13.89 3.13 7.15
CA ALA A 247 -14.48 4.04 8.12
C ALA A 247 -15.03 5.30 7.43
N ILE A 248 -16.05 5.93 8.06
CA ILE A 248 -16.77 7.08 7.52
C ILE A 248 -16.57 8.23 8.50
N GLY A 249 -16.10 9.37 8.01
CA GLY A 249 -15.92 10.58 8.80
C GLY A 249 -17.26 11.21 9.20
N ALA A 250 -17.25 11.89 10.33
CA ALA A 250 -18.40 12.69 10.79
C ALA A 250 -18.68 13.90 9.87
N ALA A 251 -19.79 14.58 10.12
CA ALA A 251 -20.21 15.79 9.44
C ALA A 251 -19.26 16.97 9.71
#